data_5edc09f79bf28126ad9c1c21a6851485
#
_entry.id   5edc09f79bf28126ad9c1c21a6851485
#
_cell.length_a   1.000
_cell.length_b   1.000
_cell.length_c   1.000
_cell.angle_alpha   90.00
_cell.angle_beta   90.00
_cell.angle_gamma   90.00
#
_symmetry.space_group_name_H-M   'P 1'
#
loop_
_entity.id
_entity.type
_entity.pdbx_description
1 polymer ?
#
loop_
_entity_poly.entity_id
_entity_poly.type
_entity_poly.pdbx_seq_one_letter_code
_entity_poly.pdbx_strand_id
1 'polypeptide(L)'
;MNPVSKVLIIQTAFLGDAVLVTSLLEKIRIESPETAIHLLVRKGNESIFQAYSHPCLSRVWTYDKSNKRQSWLELHKDFKAESFDKVFVVQRFFGMGLLSLMIGAKQVFGFAKNPLSWFFTKSYPHPFGNGIHEVERNTGLLSDWLGNKVYKPYLNP
;
A
#
# COMPACT_ATOMS: atom_id res chain seq x y z
N MET A 1 9.32 21.04 -14.29
CA MET A 1 9.38 19.65 -13.80
C MET A 1 8.23 19.41 -12.82
N ASN A 2 7.39 18.44 -13.11
CA ASN A 2 6.46 17.98 -12.09
C ASN A 2 7.26 17.26 -11.00
N PRO A 3 7.02 17.56 -9.71
CA PRO A 3 7.67 16.82 -8.64
C PRO A 3 7.31 15.33 -8.74
N VAL A 4 8.28 14.46 -8.44
CA VAL A 4 8.07 13.02 -8.41
C VAL A 4 6.95 12.70 -7.41
N SER A 5 5.93 11.98 -7.86
CA SER A 5 4.86 11.52 -6.98
C SER A 5 5.42 10.51 -5.98
N LYS A 6 5.08 10.67 -4.71
CA LYS A 6 5.49 9.75 -3.63
C LYS A 6 4.25 9.06 -3.07
N VAL A 7 4.25 7.74 -3.13
CA VAL A 7 3.13 6.95 -2.66
C VAL A 7 3.55 5.96 -1.57
N LEU A 8 2.63 5.67 -0.66
CA LEU A 8 2.78 4.67 0.38
C LEU A 8 1.74 3.57 0.16
N ILE A 9 2.18 2.32 0.13
CA ILE A 9 1.30 1.15 0.12
C ILE A 9 1.40 0.46 1.47
N ILE A 10 0.27 0.23 2.12
CA ILE A 10 0.21 -0.40 3.45
C ILE A 10 -0.40 -1.80 3.33
N GLN A 11 0.38 -2.82 3.66
CA GLN A 11 -0.07 -4.22 3.77
C GLN A 11 0.71 -4.94 4.87
N THR A 12 0.16 -4.94 6.08
CA THR A 12 0.80 -5.57 7.26
C THR A 12 0.19 -6.91 7.64
N ALA A 13 -0.52 -7.55 6.73
CA ALA A 13 -1.11 -8.87 6.93
C ALA A 13 -0.07 -10.00 6.73
N PHE A 14 -0.51 -11.19 6.37
CA PHE A 14 0.36 -12.35 6.22
C PHE A 14 1.24 -12.29 4.97
N LEU A 15 2.21 -13.19 4.90
CA LEU A 15 3.20 -13.25 3.82
C LEU A 15 2.55 -13.36 2.43
N GLY A 16 1.50 -14.18 2.30
CA GLY A 16 0.78 -14.32 1.03
C GLY A 16 0.17 -13.02 0.54
N ASP A 17 -0.41 -12.25 1.47
CA ASP A 17 -0.98 -10.94 1.14
C ASP A 17 0.10 -9.95 0.69
N ALA A 18 1.27 -10.01 1.31
CA ALA A 18 2.42 -9.18 0.93
C ALA A 18 2.93 -9.52 -0.49
N VAL A 19 2.96 -10.79 -0.84
CA VAL A 19 3.34 -11.23 -2.21
C VAL A 19 2.34 -10.68 -3.24
N LEU A 20 1.04 -10.72 -2.95
CA LEU A 20 0.01 -10.23 -3.86
C LEU A 20 0.10 -8.72 -4.11
N VAL A 21 0.64 -7.96 -3.16
CA VAL A 21 0.87 -6.52 -3.30
C VAL A 21 1.89 -6.20 -4.40
N THR A 22 2.76 -7.12 -4.77
CA THR A 22 3.71 -6.89 -5.87
C THR A 22 3.01 -6.59 -7.19
N SER A 23 1.75 -7.00 -7.35
CA SER A 23 0.93 -6.61 -8.51
C SER A 23 0.70 -5.10 -8.60
N LEU A 24 0.52 -4.42 -7.45
CA LEU A 24 0.41 -2.96 -7.41
C LEU A 24 1.75 -2.32 -7.76
N LEU A 25 2.85 -2.86 -7.24
CA LEU A 25 4.19 -2.37 -7.56
C LEU A 25 4.45 -2.45 -9.06
N GLU A 26 4.11 -3.58 -9.70
CA GLU A 26 4.25 -3.76 -11.13
C GLU A 26 3.40 -2.78 -11.93
N LYS A 27 2.16 -2.55 -11.53
CA LYS A 27 1.28 -1.59 -12.20
C LYS A 27 1.86 -0.17 -12.16
N ILE A 28 2.28 0.28 -10.98
CA ILE A 28 2.87 1.62 -10.82
C ILE A 28 4.18 1.73 -11.59
N ARG A 29 5.03 0.70 -11.52
CA ARG A 29 6.30 0.67 -12.25
C ARG A 29 6.13 0.87 -13.76
N ILE A 30 5.13 0.22 -14.33
CA ILE A 30 4.90 0.25 -15.78
C ILE A 30 4.16 1.50 -16.21
N GLU A 31 3.14 1.91 -15.47
CA GLU A 31 2.23 2.99 -15.86
C GLU A 31 2.63 4.38 -15.32
N SER A 32 3.44 4.42 -14.27
CA SER A 32 3.96 5.67 -13.67
C SER A 32 5.40 5.46 -13.16
N PRO A 33 6.37 5.22 -14.04
CA PRO A 33 7.71 4.79 -13.66
C PRO A 33 8.52 5.82 -12.85
N GLU A 34 8.12 7.08 -12.88
CA GLU A 34 8.75 8.15 -12.09
C GLU A 34 8.25 8.21 -10.64
N THR A 35 7.24 7.44 -10.29
CA THR A 35 6.68 7.43 -8.93
C THR A 35 7.63 6.76 -7.96
N ALA A 36 7.92 7.43 -6.83
CA ALA A 36 8.64 6.84 -5.70
C ALA A 36 7.66 6.05 -4.81
N ILE A 37 7.89 4.75 -4.68
CA ILE A 37 7.02 3.86 -3.90
C ILE A 37 7.66 3.55 -2.55
N HIS A 38 6.93 3.80 -1.48
CA HIS A 38 7.21 3.28 -0.14
C HIS A 38 6.22 2.17 0.18
N LEU A 39 6.70 1.11 0.81
CA LEU A 39 5.88 -0.05 1.17
C LEU A 39 6.00 -0.32 2.66
N LEU A 40 4.86 -0.43 3.35
CA LEU A 40 4.80 -0.86 4.74
C LEU A 40 4.31 -2.29 4.81
N VAL A 41 5.13 -3.17 5.39
CA VAL A 41 4.80 -4.57 5.60
C VAL A 41 4.93 -4.95 7.07
N ARG A 42 4.39 -6.12 7.43
CA ARG A 42 4.62 -6.72 8.74
C ARG A 42 6.11 -7.08 8.89
N LYS A 43 6.69 -6.78 10.05
CA LYS A 43 8.05 -7.21 10.40
C LYS A 43 8.21 -8.72 10.20
N GLY A 44 9.23 -9.12 9.47
CA GLY A 44 9.47 -10.48 9.02
C GLY A 44 9.13 -10.70 7.53
N ASN A 45 8.26 -9.88 6.93
CA ASN A 45 7.91 -9.98 5.52
C ASN A 45 8.83 -9.15 4.60
N GLU A 46 9.64 -8.27 5.15
CA GLU A 46 10.53 -7.39 4.38
C GLU A 46 11.54 -8.13 3.53
N SER A 47 11.93 -9.32 3.94
CA SER A 47 12.94 -10.14 3.25
C SER A 47 12.54 -10.51 1.82
N ILE A 48 11.26 -10.70 1.54
CA ILE A 48 10.81 -11.02 0.16
C ILE A 48 11.04 -9.84 -0.80
N PHE A 49 11.05 -8.62 -0.28
CA PHE A 49 11.25 -7.42 -1.10
C PHE A 49 12.72 -7.08 -1.32
N GLN A 50 13.64 -7.73 -0.62
CA GLN A 50 15.07 -7.66 -0.92
C GLN A 50 15.38 -8.26 -2.30
N ALA A 51 14.62 -9.26 -2.70
CA ALA A 51 14.68 -9.84 -4.04
C ALA A 51 13.93 -9.00 -5.09
N TYR A 52 13.04 -8.12 -4.66
CA TYR A 52 12.31 -7.20 -5.54
C TYR A 52 13.17 -5.96 -5.82
N SER A 53 14.18 -6.16 -6.64
CA SER A 53 15.15 -5.12 -6.99
C SER A 53 14.59 -4.23 -8.10
N HIS A 54 13.74 -3.27 -7.73
CA HIS A 54 13.24 -2.30 -8.71
C HIS A 54 13.47 -0.85 -8.25
N PRO A 55 13.95 0.02 -9.16
CA PRO A 55 14.28 1.43 -8.82
C PRO A 55 13.10 2.25 -8.27
N CYS A 56 11.87 1.91 -8.64
CA CYS A 56 10.70 2.64 -8.15
C CYS A 56 10.34 2.30 -6.69
N LEU A 57 10.77 1.15 -6.16
CA LEU A 57 10.61 0.81 -4.75
C LEU A 57 11.70 1.49 -3.94
N SER A 58 11.38 2.67 -3.41
CA SER A 58 12.34 3.54 -2.73
C SER A 58 12.67 3.07 -1.32
N ARG A 59 11.69 2.54 -0.60
CA ARG A 59 11.89 2.06 0.78
C ARG A 59 10.82 1.06 1.21
N VAL A 60 11.25 0.05 1.98
CA VAL A 60 10.38 -0.88 2.68
C VAL A 60 10.43 -0.57 4.18
N TRP A 61 9.26 -0.31 4.76
CA TRP A 61 9.07 -0.06 6.17
C TRP A 61 8.45 -1.29 6.84
N THR A 62 8.68 -1.45 8.13
CA THR A 62 8.14 -2.57 8.88
C THR A 62 7.27 -2.14 10.05
N TYR A 63 6.18 -2.89 10.27
CA TYR A 63 5.31 -2.75 11.42
C TYR A 63 5.48 -3.95 12.35
N ASP A 64 5.91 -3.68 13.58
CA ASP A 64 6.14 -4.71 14.59
C ASP A 64 4.86 -4.99 15.38
N LYS A 65 4.21 -6.13 15.10
CA LYS A 65 2.99 -6.53 15.78
C LYS A 65 3.22 -7.02 17.23
N SER A 66 4.46 -7.28 17.62
CA SER A 66 4.80 -7.61 19.00
C SER A 66 4.89 -6.35 19.89
N ASN A 67 5.06 -5.19 19.29
CA ASN A 67 5.11 -3.89 19.96
C ASN A 67 4.29 -2.85 19.21
N LYS A 68 3.01 -3.09 19.05
CA LYS A 68 2.10 -2.34 18.17
C LYS A 68 2.09 -0.84 18.43
N ARG A 69 1.98 -0.45 19.69
CA ARG A 69 1.86 0.97 20.07
C ARG A 69 3.10 1.76 19.71
N GLN A 70 4.28 1.27 20.09
CA GLN A 70 5.53 1.95 19.81
C GLN A 70 5.81 2.00 18.31
N SER A 71 5.64 0.87 17.62
CA SER A 71 5.82 0.79 16.18
C SER A 71 4.90 1.75 15.43
N TRP A 72 3.63 1.82 15.83
CA TRP A 72 2.66 2.75 15.23
C TRP A 72 3.09 4.21 15.41
N LEU A 73 3.51 4.58 16.62
CA LEU A 73 3.95 5.96 16.91
C LEU A 73 5.20 6.35 16.13
N GLU A 74 6.17 5.46 16.03
CA GLU A 74 7.38 5.68 15.23
C GLU A 74 7.06 5.85 13.75
N LEU A 75 6.22 4.97 13.19
CA LEU A 75 5.77 5.06 11.80
C LEU A 75 4.99 6.35 11.53
N HIS A 76 4.12 6.74 12.44
CA HIS A 76 3.38 8.00 12.32
C HIS A 76 4.32 9.19 12.19
N LYS A 77 5.33 9.26 13.05
CA LYS A 77 6.35 10.31 13.02
C LYS A 77 7.12 10.31 11.69
N ASP A 78 7.62 9.15 11.29
CA ASP A 78 8.45 9.00 10.11
C ASP A 78 7.65 9.28 8.82
N PHE A 79 6.44 8.77 8.73
CA PHE A 79 5.60 8.96 7.55
C PHE A 79 5.10 10.40 7.42
N LYS A 80 4.85 11.07 8.53
CA LYS A 80 4.47 12.49 8.51
C LYS A 80 5.59 13.36 7.94
N ALA A 81 6.85 13.01 8.23
CA ALA A 81 8.01 13.69 7.68
C ALA A 81 8.24 13.42 6.18
N GLU A 82 7.77 12.28 5.66
CA GLU A 82 7.94 11.89 4.25
C GLU A 82 7.06 12.68 3.28
N SER A 83 5.91 13.17 3.70
CA SER A 83 4.95 13.93 2.86
C SER A 83 4.47 13.15 1.63
N PHE A 84 3.67 12.11 1.84
CA PHE A 84 3.11 11.31 0.76
C PHE A 84 2.00 12.04 -0.02
N ASP A 85 1.98 11.87 -1.33
CA ASP A 85 0.90 12.34 -2.19
C ASP A 85 -0.32 11.41 -2.10
N LYS A 86 -0.09 10.11 -2.15
CA LYS A 86 -1.14 9.08 -2.09
C LYS A 86 -0.76 7.98 -1.10
N VAL A 87 -1.75 7.48 -0.38
CA VAL A 87 -1.63 6.30 0.46
C VAL A 87 -2.69 5.28 0.04
N PHE A 88 -2.27 4.03 -0.16
CA PHE A 88 -3.15 2.91 -0.50
C PHE A 88 -3.14 1.91 0.65
N VAL A 89 -4.29 1.79 1.35
CA VAL A 89 -4.47 0.87 2.47
C VAL A 89 -5.06 -0.43 1.93
N VAL A 90 -4.21 -1.43 1.72
CA VAL A 90 -4.56 -2.71 1.10
C VAL A 90 -5.01 -3.72 2.16
N GLN A 91 -5.68 -3.25 3.22
CA GLN A 91 -6.16 -4.10 4.30
C GLN A 91 -7.32 -3.43 5.05
N ARG A 92 -8.04 -4.22 5.87
CA ARG A 92 -9.29 -3.81 6.52
C ARG A 92 -9.11 -3.35 7.97
N PHE A 93 -7.90 -3.33 8.51
CA PHE A 93 -7.68 -3.13 9.92
C PHE A 93 -7.71 -1.65 10.32
N PHE A 94 -8.39 -1.36 11.42
CA PHE A 94 -8.57 -0.02 11.97
C PHE A 94 -7.24 0.72 12.17
N GLY A 95 -6.25 0.07 12.80
CA GLY A 95 -4.98 0.72 13.14
C GLY A 95 -4.22 1.27 11.93
N MET A 96 -4.25 0.57 10.82
CA MET A 96 -3.59 1.02 9.58
C MET A 96 -4.41 2.07 8.85
N GLY A 97 -5.74 1.98 8.90
CA GLY A 97 -6.62 3.04 8.41
C GLY A 97 -6.39 4.35 9.16
N LEU A 98 -6.28 4.27 10.50
CA LEU A 98 -5.99 5.44 11.33
C LEU A 98 -4.62 6.04 11.00
N LEU A 99 -3.59 5.21 10.87
CA LEU A 99 -2.26 5.68 10.48
C LEU A 99 -2.29 6.44 9.15
N SER A 100 -2.96 5.88 8.15
CA SER A 100 -3.07 6.49 6.81
C SER A 100 -3.71 7.88 6.84
N LEU A 101 -4.69 8.08 7.72
CA LEU A 101 -5.40 9.36 7.85
C LEU A 101 -4.61 10.40 8.67
N MET A 102 -3.72 9.96 9.54
CA MET A 102 -2.99 10.85 10.46
C MET A 102 -1.63 11.31 9.96
N ILE A 103 -1.16 10.82 8.83
CA ILE A 103 0.17 11.17 8.30
C ILE A 103 0.19 12.34 7.33
N GLY A 104 -0.96 12.97 7.08
CA GLY A 104 -1.05 14.17 6.27
C GLY A 104 -0.89 13.95 4.76
N ALA A 105 -1.17 12.76 4.26
CA ALA A 105 -1.18 12.48 2.82
C ALA A 105 -2.26 13.29 2.10
N LYS A 106 -2.01 13.69 0.87
CA LYS A 106 -2.98 14.46 0.08
C LYS A 106 -4.23 13.65 -0.25
N GLN A 107 -4.06 12.36 -0.52
CA GLN A 107 -5.14 11.44 -0.85
C GLN A 107 -4.93 10.08 -0.18
N VAL A 108 -6.01 9.48 0.31
CA VAL A 108 -6.00 8.15 0.92
C VAL A 108 -7.04 7.28 0.23
N PHE A 109 -6.62 6.10 -0.23
CA PHE A 109 -7.46 5.11 -0.90
C PHE A 109 -7.45 3.80 -0.12
N GLY A 110 -8.59 3.17 -0.02
CA GLY A 110 -8.69 1.90 0.69
C GLY A 110 -10.02 1.21 0.45
N PHE A 111 -10.21 0.08 1.12
CA PHE A 111 -11.44 -0.70 0.99
C PHE A 111 -12.55 -0.20 1.91
N ALA A 112 -13.79 -0.26 1.42
CA ALA A 112 -14.98 0.14 2.17
C ALA A 112 -15.18 -0.65 3.47
N LYS A 113 -14.58 -1.83 3.59
CA LYS A 113 -14.60 -2.65 4.80
C LYS A 113 -13.70 -2.14 5.93
N ASN A 114 -12.80 -1.22 5.66
CA ASN A 114 -12.05 -0.57 6.73
C ASN A 114 -13.03 0.31 7.55
N PRO A 115 -13.03 0.21 8.88
CA PRO A 115 -13.95 1.00 9.71
C PRO A 115 -13.84 2.52 9.51
N LEU A 116 -12.69 3.01 9.05
CA LEU A 116 -12.42 4.42 8.81
C LEU A 116 -12.58 4.82 7.33
N SER A 117 -13.15 3.96 6.49
CA SER A 117 -13.29 4.19 5.05
C SER A 117 -14.06 5.47 4.69
N TRP A 118 -14.96 5.91 5.55
CA TRP A 118 -15.71 7.17 5.39
C TRP A 118 -14.82 8.42 5.32
N PHE A 119 -13.62 8.34 5.90
CA PHE A 119 -12.66 9.43 5.93
C PHE A 119 -11.62 9.35 4.80
N PHE A 120 -11.62 8.26 4.03
CA PHE A 120 -10.72 8.13 2.88
C PHE A 120 -11.16 9.04 1.72
N THR A 121 -10.22 9.45 0.89
CA THR A 121 -10.52 10.19 -0.34
C THR A 121 -11.47 9.38 -1.22
N LYS A 122 -11.22 8.07 -1.32
CA LYS A 122 -12.12 7.11 -1.96
C LYS A 122 -11.99 5.73 -1.32
N SER A 123 -13.11 5.06 -1.15
CA SER A 123 -13.17 3.67 -0.72
C SER A 123 -13.75 2.79 -1.83
N TYR A 124 -13.23 1.57 -1.91
CA TYR A 124 -13.61 0.59 -2.92
C TYR A 124 -14.27 -0.62 -2.27
N PRO A 125 -15.31 -1.20 -2.89
CA PRO A 125 -15.91 -2.42 -2.37
C PRO A 125 -14.89 -3.56 -2.37
N HIS A 126 -14.97 -4.43 -1.37
CA HIS A 126 -14.17 -5.65 -1.26
C HIS A 126 -15.11 -6.86 -1.20
N PRO A 127 -15.77 -7.21 -2.30
CA PRO A 127 -16.75 -8.29 -2.31
C PRO A 127 -16.07 -9.66 -2.17
N PHE A 128 -16.69 -10.53 -1.36
CA PHE A 128 -16.28 -11.93 -1.25
C PHE A 128 -17.21 -12.81 -2.06
N GLY A 129 -16.68 -13.91 -2.61
CA GLY A 129 -17.47 -14.94 -3.23
C GLY A 129 -18.05 -14.66 -4.61
N ASN A 130 -17.64 -13.56 -5.25
CA ASN A 130 -18.10 -13.18 -6.60
C ASN A 130 -17.13 -13.57 -7.73
N GLY A 131 -16.14 -14.43 -7.45
CA GLY A 131 -15.14 -14.88 -8.42
C GLY A 131 -14.04 -13.88 -8.75
N ILE A 132 -14.03 -12.70 -8.13
CA ILE A 132 -12.96 -11.71 -8.33
C ILE A 132 -11.72 -12.14 -7.56
N HIS A 133 -10.60 -12.25 -8.26
CA HIS A 133 -9.32 -12.60 -7.66
C HIS A 133 -8.79 -11.46 -6.79
N GLU A 134 -8.07 -11.79 -5.70
CA GLU A 134 -7.49 -10.81 -4.77
C GLU A 134 -6.58 -9.78 -5.47
N VAL A 135 -5.83 -10.23 -6.48
CA VAL A 135 -4.99 -9.34 -7.32
C VAL A 135 -5.85 -8.28 -8.01
N GLU A 136 -7.01 -8.65 -8.54
CA GLU A 136 -7.92 -7.71 -9.20
C GLU A 136 -8.50 -6.71 -8.20
N ARG A 137 -8.86 -7.16 -7.00
CA ARG A 137 -9.35 -6.27 -5.93
C ARG A 137 -8.28 -5.26 -5.53
N ASN A 138 -7.06 -5.73 -5.30
CA ASN A 138 -5.95 -4.87 -4.88
C ASN A 138 -5.58 -3.85 -5.96
N THR A 139 -5.45 -4.27 -7.21
CA THR A 139 -5.14 -3.36 -8.31
C THR A 139 -6.28 -2.38 -8.59
N GLY A 140 -7.50 -2.74 -8.25
CA GLY A 140 -8.67 -1.85 -8.30
C GLY A 140 -8.51 -0.58 -7.46
N LEU A 141 -7.71 -0.60 -6.39
CA LEU A 141 -7.39 0.60 -5.60
C LEU A 141 -6.67 1.67 -6.42
N LEU A 142 -5.99 1.29 -7.48
CA LEU A 142 -5.26 2.19 -8.37
C LEU A 142 -6.10 2.68 -9.56
N SER A 143 -7.35 2.22 -9.69
CA SER A 143 -8.16 2.41 -10.89
C SER A 143 -8.43 3.87 -11.23
N ASP A 144 -8.68 4.72 -10.23
CA ASP A 144 -8.92 6.14 -10.46
C ASP A 144 -7.67 6.89 -10.92
N TRP A 145 -6.50 6.38 -10.58
CA TRP A 145 -5.22 6.99 -10.94
C TRP A 145 -4.64 6.40 -12.23
N LEU A 146 -4.63 5.06 -12.34
CA LEU A 146 -3.91 4.33 -13.39
C LEU A 146 -4.80 3.45 -14.28
N GLY A 147 -6.14 3.54 -14.15
CA GLY A 147 -7.06 2.72 -14.93
C GLY A 147 -7.18 1.28 -14.45
N ASN A 148 -7.89 0.46 -15.23
CA ASN A 148 -8.38 -0.86 -14.78
C ASN A 148 -7.50 -2.05 -15.21
N LYS A 149 -6.38 -1.83 -15.87
CA LYS A 149 -5.50 -2.92 -16.30
C LYS A 149 -4.92 -3.64 -15.09
N VAL A 150 -5.03 -4.97 -15.08
CA VAL A 150 -4.52 -5.84 -14.00
C VAL A 150 -3.15 -6.38 -14.39
N TYR A 151 -2.22 -6.35 -13.44
CA TYR A 151 -0.87 -6.88 -13.57
C TYR A 151 -0.70 -8.06 -12.64
N LYS A 152 0.08 -9.06 -13.07
CA LYS A 152 0.39 -10.22 -12.23
C LYS A 152 1.41 -9.84 -11.14
N PRO A 153 1.33 -10.49 -9.96
CA PRO A 153 2.40 -10.40 -8.98
C PRO A 153 3.74 -10.83 -9.57
N TYR A 154 4.80 -10.19 -9.14
CA TYR A 154 6.14 -10.49 -9.62
C TYR A 154 7.14 -10.42 -8.46
N LEU A 155 7.94 -11.46 -8.34
CA LEU A 155 9.12 -11.49 -7.49
C LEU A 155 10.28 -12.03 -8.33
N ASN A 156 11.42 -11.38 -8.25
CA ASN A 156 12.64 -11.93 -8.84
C ASN A 156 13.00 -13.23 -8.12
N PRO A 157 13.25 -14.32 -8.86
CA PRO A 157 13.70 -15.57 -8.26
C PRO A 157 15.08 -15.44 -7.62
#